data_012c8f824a3a6826e4c3811f88fe1498
#
_entry.id   012c8f824a3a6826e4c3811f88fe1498
#
_cell.length_a   1.000
_cell.length_b   1.000
_cell.length_c   1.000
_cell.angle_alpha   90.00
_cell.angle_beta   90.00
_cell.angle_gamma   90.00
#
_symmetry.space_group_name_H-M   'P 1'
#
loop_
_entity.id
_entity.type
_entity.pdbx_description
1 polymer ?
#
loop_
_entity_poly.entity_id
_entity_poly.type
_entity_poly.pdbx_seq_one_letter_code
_entity_poly.pdbx_strand_id
1 'polypeptide(L)'
;MRRAVEESLRRLRTDWIDLYQLHQPDPATPVAETIDALDELVGEGKIRYYGHSNFSGWQIAEAEFTARARSTGRFISAQNHYSLLARAAEREVLPAVARYDLGFFPFFPLHNGLLTGKFSRDHLVPGSRIQQVRSHVWENAPWEALEAYTAFCEERGLTMLEATFGWLLARPGVSSVIAGATSPAQIEANAKAGTAWTPGPEELEAIDAFFPLPADPGAQV
;
A
#
# COMPACT_ATOMS: atom_id res chain seq x y z
N MET A 1 15.02 -11.76 13.83
CA MET A 1 13.66 -12.11 13.38
C MET A 1 12.87 -12.91 14.42
N ARG A 2 13.30 -14.10 14.86
CA ARG A 2 12.60 -15.00 15.80
C ARG A 2 12.05 -14.30 17.05
N ARG A 3 12.91 -13.53 17.78
CA ARG A 3 12.48 -12.76 18.95
C ARG A 3 11.33 -11.81 18.66
N ALA A 4 11.32 -11.14 17.51
CA ALA A 4 10.25 -10.21 17.13
C ALA A 4 8.92 -10.93 16.87
N VAL A 5 8.95 -12.14 16.26
CA VAL A 5 7.75 -12.97 16.09
C VAL A 5 7.20 -13.40 17.44
N GLU A 6 8.05 -13.90 18.36
CA GLU A 6 7.63 -14.33 19.69
C GLU A 6 7.05 -13.19 20.53
N GLU A 7 7.63 -11.99 20.45
CA GLU A 7 7.07 -10.79 21.07
C GLU A 7 5.73 -10.39 20.48
N SER A 8 5.54 -10.57 19.17
CA SER A 8 4.26 -10.30 18.49
C SER A 8 3.20 -11.30 18.91
N LEU A 9 3.50 -12.60 18.93
CA LEU A 9 2.60 -13.67 19.41
C LEU A 9 2.13 -13.41 20.84
N ARG A 10 3.08 -13.06 21.72
CA ARG A 10 2.77 -12.73 23.13
C ARG A 10 1.84 -11.51 23.23
N ARG A 11 2.07 -10.45 22.44
CA ARG A 11 1.22 -9.25 22.45
C ARG A 11 -0.14 -9.49 21.86
N LEU A 12 -0.22 -10.28 20.80
CA LEU A 12 -1.48 -10.67 20.13
C LEU A 12 -2.25 -11.73 20.93
N ARG A 13 -1.61 -12.42 21.91
CA ARG A 13 -2.18 -13.51 22.69
C ARG A 13 -2.67 -14.66 21.80
N THR A 14 -1.84 -15.07 20.87
CA THR A 14 -2.10 -16.15 19.92
C THR A 14 -0.84 -16.99 19.73
N ASP A 15 -1.02 -18.24 19.28
CA ASP A 15 0.09 -19.17 19.02
C ASP A 15 0.64 -19.07 17.61
N TRP A 16 -0.06 -18.42 16.68
CA TRP A 16 0.37 -18.20 15.30
C TRP A 16 -0.04 -16.84 14.74
N ILE A 17 0.66 -16.42 13.69
CA ILE A 17 0.33 -15.25 12.86
C ILE A 17 0.00 -15.78 11.46
N ASP A 18 -1.14 -15.39 10.90
CA ASP A 18 -1.54 -15.86 9.57
C ASP A 18 -0.62 -15.31 8.49
N LEU A 19 -0.32 -14.01 8.51
CA LEU A 19 0.60 -13.37 7.58
C LEU A 19 1.61 -12.49 8.34
N TYR A 20 2.88 -12.88 8.33
CA TYR A 20 3.97 -12.10 8.91
C TYR A 20 4.68 -11.30 7.83
N GLN A 21 4.74 -9.97 7.99
CA GLN A 21 5.32 -9.06 7.02
C GLN A 21 6.74 -8.64 7.40
N LEU A 22 7.71 -8.88 6.52
CA LEU A 22 9.03 -8.26 6.60
C LEU A 22 8.88 -6.76 6.29
N HIS A 23 9.30 -5.89 7.22
CA HIS A 23 9.03 -4.46 7.13
C HIS A 23 9.77 -3.76 5.97
N GLN A 24 11.03 -4.15 5.73
CA GLN A 24 11.85 -3.63 4.64
C GLN A 24 13.02 -4.57 4.34
N PRO A 25 13.62 -4.51 3.15
CA PRO A 25 14.84 -5.25 2.87
C PRO A 25 15.98 -4.75 3.76
N ASP A 26 16.82 -5.67 4.22
CA ASP A 26 18.08 -5.37 4.92
C ASP A 26 19.24 -5.56 3.94
N PRO A 27 19.94 -4.49 3.52
CA PRO A 27 21.07 -4.60 2.58
C PRO A 27 22.25 -5.44 3.12
N ALA A 28 22.33 -5.59 4.44
CA ALA A 28 23.40 -6.35 5.09
C ALA A 28 23.08 -7.85 5.24
N THR A 29 21.82 -8.25 5.03
CA THR A 29 21.37 -9.64 5.16
C THR A 29 20.94 -10.19 3.81
N PRO A 30 21.59 -11.22 3.27
CA PRO A 30 21.15 -11.88 2.05
C PRO A 30 19.68 -12.34 2.14
N VAL A 31 18.91 -12.16 1.08
CA VAL A 31 17.49 -12.54 1.07
C VAL A 31 17.28 -14.02 1.35
N ALA A 32 18.25 -14.87 0.98
CA ALA A 32 18.25 -16.30 1.25
C ALA A 32 18.19 -16.61 2.77
N GLU A 33 18.99 -15.92 3.59
CA GLU A 33 18.97 -16.09 5.04
C GLU A 33 17.63 -15.65 5.64
N THR A 34 17.08 -14.58 5.09
CA THR A 34 15.75 -14.09 5.50
C THR A 34 14.66 -15.11 5.20
N ILE A 35 14.68 -15.72 3.99
CA ILE A 35 13.70 -16.73 3.57
C ILE A 35 13.84 -17.99 4.44
N ASP A 36 15.06 -18.48 4.67
CA ASP A 36 15.30 -19.65 5.53
C ASP A 36 14.74 -19.44 6.93
N ALA A 37 14.99 -18.27 7.53
CA ALA A 37 14.50 -17.95 8.88
C ALA A 37 12.95 -17.84 8.92
N LEU A 38 12.32 -17.37 7.86
CA LEU A 38 10.86 -17.34 7.74
C LEU A 38 10.28 -18.73 7.55
N ASP A 39 10.92 -19.56 6.72
CA ASP A 39 10.49 -20.92 6.45
C ASP A 39 10.60 -21.81 7.70
N GLU A 40 11.66 -21.64 8.51
CA GLU A 40 11.77 -22.26 9.84
C GLU A 40 10.58 -21.89 10.74
N LEU A 41 10.18 -20.62 10.77
CA LEU A 41 9.04 -20.13 11.58
C LEU A 41 7.70 -20.70 11.08
N VAL A 42 7.58 -20.95 9.77
CA VAL A 42 6.44 -21.69 9.19
C VAL A 42 6.46 -23.13 9.65
N GLY A 43 7.62 -23.79 9.58
CA GLY A 43 7.80 -25.18 10.04
C GLY A 43 7.50 -25.37 11.54
N GLU A 44 7.76 -24.36 12.36
CA GLU A 44 7.40 -24.31 13.78
C GLU A 44 5.91 -24.00 14.04
N GLY A 45 5.14 -23.67 13.01
CA GLY A 45 3.74 -23.28 13.13
C GLY A 45 3.51 -21.90 13.74
N LYS A 46 4.56 -21.08 13.92
CA LYS A 46 4.47 -19.72 14.51
C LYS A 46 3.92 -18.70 13.52
N ILE A 47 4.16 -18.87 12.23
CA ILE A 47 3.56 -18.10 11.16
C ILE A 47 3.03 -19.06 10.09
N ARG A 48 1.98 -18.69 9.37
CA ARG A 48 1.42 -19.50 8.29
C ARG A 48 1.98 -19.10 6.94
N TYR A 49 2.03 -17.80 6.70
CA TYR A 49 2.53 -17.20 5.48
C TYR A 49 3.41 -16.00 5.82
N TYR A 50 4.23 -15.61 4.87
CA TYR A 50 5.02 -14.39 4.99
C TYR A 50 4.93 -13.53 3.74
N GLY A 51 5.03 -12.23 3.95
CA GLY A 51 5.04 -11.19 2.94
C GLY A 51 6.22 -10.24 3.14
N HIS A 52 6.42 -9.36 2.22
CA HIS A 52 7.44 -8.31 2.32
C HIS A 52 6.84 -6.92 2.16
N SER A 53 7.55 -5.92 2.64
CA SER A 53 7.22 -4.52 2.46
C SER A 53 8.43 -3.75 1.95
N ASN A 54 8.18 -2.72 1.13
CA ASN A 54 9.20 -1.82 0.59
C ASN A 54 10.26 -2.50 -0.32
N PHE A 55 9.97 -3.66 -0.87
CA PHE A 55 10.81 -4.26 -1.90
C PHE A 55 10.57 -3.56 -3.25
N SER A 56 11.65 -3.37 -4.02
CA SER A 56 11.60 -2.99 -5.42
C SER A 56 11.21 -4.21 -6.28
N GLY A 57 10.86 -3.98 -7.56
CA GLY A 57 10.49 -5.09 -8.45
C GLY A 57 11.61 -6.12 -8.63
N TRP A 58 12.88 -5.68 -8.73
CA TRP A 58 14.00 -6.62 -8.85
C TRP A 58 14.23 -7.43 -7.56
N GLN A 59 14.02 -6.84 -6.37
CA GLN A 59 14.11 -7.57 -5.09
C GLN A 59 13.00 -8.61 -4.94
N ILE A 60 11.79 -8.32 -5.44
CA ILE A 60 10.71 -9.32 -5.51
C ILE A 60 11.13 -10.49 -6.38
N ALA A 61 11.70 -10.22 -7.56
CA ALA A 61 12.18 -11.28 -8.46
C ALA A 61 13.32 -12.09 -7.83
N GLU A 62 14.31 -11.43 -7.21
CA GLU A 62 15.41 -12.09 -6.50
C GLU A 62 14.89 -13.03 -5.42
N ALA A 63 13.97 -12.55 -4.58
CA ALA A 63 13.37 -13.36 -3.52
C ALA A 63 12.61 -14.57 -4.06
N GLU A 64 11.83 -14.40 -5.13
CA GLU A 64 11.09 -15.48 -5.78
C GLU A 64 12.03 -16.57 -6.36
N PHE A 65 13.07 -16.17 -7.10
CA PHE A 65 14.03 -17.13 -7.66
C PHE A 65 14.87 -17.80 -6.57
N THR A 66 15.22 -17.07 -5.50
CA THR A 66 15.93 -17.64 -4.35
C THR A 66 15.09 -18.70 -3.67
N ALA A 67 13.81 -18.43 -3.39
CA ALA A 67 12.90 -19.40 -2.77
C ALA A 67 12.75 -20.66 -3.63
N ARG A 68 12.57 -20.51 -4.95
CA ARG A 68 12.49 -21.65 -5.89
C ARG A 68 13.77 -22.49 -5.90
N ALA A 69 14.94 -21.84 -5.96
CA ALA A 69 16.23 -22.52 -5.98
C ALA A 69 16.48 -23.32 -4.69
N ARG A 70 15.93 -22.87 -3.57
CA ARG A 70 16.08 -23.49 -2.25
C ARG A 70 14.96 -24.49 -1.91
N SER A 71 13.92 -24.55 -2.72
CA SER A 71 12.71 -25.35 -2.47
C SER A 71 12.04 -25.01 -1.12
N THR A 72 12.11 -23.75 -0.71
CA THR A 72 11.45 -23.20 0.48
C THR A 72 10.06 -22.63 0.15
N GLY A 73 9.32 -22.19 1.17
CA GLY A 73 8.19 -21.30 0.97
C GLY A 73 8.61 -20.01 0.27
N ARG A 74 7.66 -19.24 -0.21
CA ARG A 74 7.87 -17.95 -0.89
C ARG A 74 7.06 -16.84 -0.25
N PHE A 75 7.44 -15.60 -0.48
CA PHE A 75 6.58 -14.46 -0.16
C PHE A 75 5.27 -14.56 -0.95
N ILE A 76 4.14 -14.33 -0.27
CA ILE A 76 2.81 -14.35 -0.91
C ILE A 76 2.21 -12.97 -1.08
N SER A 77 2.83 -11.95 -0.50
CA SER A 77 2.31 -10.58 -0.57
C SER A 77 3.41 -9.53 -0.57
N ALA A 78 3.10 -8.41 -1.19
CA ALA A 78 3.89 -7.19 -1.20
C ALA A 78 3.10 -6.04 -0.54
N GLN A 79 3.77 -5.21 0.26
CA GLN A 79 3.19 -4.04 0.89
C GLN A 79 4.06 -2.82 0.59
N ASN A 80 3.59 -1.92 -0.26
CA ASN A 80 4.36 -0.74 -0.67
C ASN A 80 3.51 0.53 -0.59
N HIS A 81 4.19 1.68 -0.55
CA HIS A 81 3.51 2.98 -0.66
C HIS A 81 2.83 3.09 -2.03
N TYR A 82 1.51 3.24 -2.02
CA TYR A 82 0.74 3.40 -3.24
C TYR A 82 -0.55 4.18 -2.98
N SER A 83 -0.77 5.21 -3.78
CA SER A 83 -1.95 6.06 -3.78
C SER A 83 -2.02 6.83 -5.10
N LEU A 84 -3.10 7.56 -5.35
CA LEU A 84 -3.21 8.48 -6.50
C LEU A 84 -2.04 9.49 -6.59
N LEU A 85 -1.51 9.91 -5.44
CA LEU A 85 -0.39 10.86 -5.35
C LEU A 85 0.99 10.18 -5.19
N ALA A 86 1.06 8.86 -5.21
CA ALA A 86 2.29 8.09 -5.07
C ALA A 86 2.23 6.82 -5.93
N ARG A 87 2.39 6.98 -7.23
CA ARG A 87 2.19 5.93 -8.24
C ARG A 87 3.45 5.17 -8.66
N ALA A 88 4.60 5.44 -8.05
CA ALA A 88 5.88 4.82 -8.43
C ALA A 88 5.86 3.28 -8.44
N ALA A 89 5.02 2.65 -7.59
CA ALA A 89 4.87 1.20 -7.56
C ALA A 89 4.37 0.60 -8.89
N GLU A 90 3.72 1.38 -9.75
CA GLU A 90 3.21 0.93 -11.04
C GLU A 90 4.33 0.59 -12.05
N ARG A 91 5.54 1.09 -11.85
CA ARG A 91 6.65 0.88 -12.78
C ARG A 91 7.24 -0.52 -12.72
N GLU A 92 7.47 -1.03 -11.52
CA GLU A 92 8.13 -2.32 -11.35
C GLU A 92 7.48 -3.21 -10.29
N VAL A 93 6.96 -2.63 -9.20
CA VAL A 93 6.39 -3.42 -8.08
C VAL A 93 5.11 -4.13 -8.52
N LEU A 94 4.13 -3.40 -9.06
CA LEU A 94 2.87 -4.01 -9.53
C LEU A 94 3.08 -4.97 -10.70
N PRO A 95 3.93 -4.71 -11.71
CA PRO A 95 4.30 -5.72 -12.68
C PRO A 95 4.92 -6.99 -12.07
N ALA A 96 5.80 -6.86 -11.06
CA ALA A 96 6.37 -8.01 -10.37
C ALA A 96 5.32 -8.75 -9.54
N VAL A 97 4.44 -8.03 -8.83
CA VAL A 97 3.30 -8.59 -8.10
C VAL A 97 2.43 -9.44 -9.03
N ALA A 98 2.05 -8.89 -10.19
CA ALA A 98 1.26 -9.62 -11.17
C ALA A 98 2.02 -10.81 -11.76
N ARG A 99 3.33 -10.65 -12.05
CA ARG A 99 4.17 -11.71 -12.63
C ARG A 99 4.33 -12.93 -11.73
N TYR A 100 4.40 -12.70 -10.42
CA TYR A 100 4.65 -13.74 -9.42
C TYR A 100 3.42 -14.11 -8.59
N ASP A 101 2.24 -13.62 -8.97
CA ASP A 101 0.96 -13.92 -8.31
C ASP A 101 1.03 -13.63 -6.79
N LEU A 102 1.39 -12.39 -6.45
CA LEU A 102 1.41 -11.89 -5.08
C LEU A 102 0.15 -11.06 -4.81
N GLY A 103 -0.34 -11.09 -3.57
CA GLY A 103 -1.29 -10.09 -3.09
C GLY A 103 -0.59 -8.74 -2.85
N PHE A 104 -1.26 -7.63 -3.13
CA PHE A 104 -0.71 -6.30 -2.89
C PHE A 104 -1.52 -5.53 -1.85
N PHE A 105 -0.82 -4.93 -0.89
CA PHE A 105 -1.40 -4.14 0.19
C PHE A 105 -0.83 -2.71 0.17
N PRO A 106 -1.50 -1.73 -0.45
CA PRO A 106 -1.05 -0.34 -0.40
C PRO A 106 -1.12 0.24 1.01
N PHE A 107 -0.02 0.84 1.48
CA PHE A 107 -0.01 1.69 2.65
C PHE A 107 0.01 3.18 2.27
N PHE A 108 -0.42 4.07 3.17
CA PHE A 108 -0.71 5.49 2.92
C PHE A 108 -1.66 5.73 1.72
N PRO A 109 -2.73 4.94 1.59
CA PRO A 109 -3.64 5.01 0.45
C PRO A 109 -4.28 6.38 0.28
N LEU A 110 -4.46 7.12 1.36
CA LEU A 110 -5.07 8.45 1.41
C LEU A 110 -4.03 9.58 1.46
N HIS A 111 -2.76 9.29 1.18
CA HIS A 111 -1.66 10.24 1.16
C HIS A 111 -1.68 11.21 2.36
N ASN A 112 -1.57 10.65 3.58
CA ASN A 112 -1.68 11.36 4.86
C ASN A 112 -3.04 12.06 5.09
N GLY A 113 -4.04 11.76 4.30
CA GLY A 113 -5.39 12.31 4.40
C GLY A 113 -5.75 13.36 3.34
N LEU A 114 -4.85 13.73 2.43
CA LEU A 114 -5.18 14.64 1.32
C LEU A 114 -6.34 14.12 0.46
N LEU A 115 -6.41 12.80 0.26
CA LEU A 115 -7.42 12.14 -0.55
C LEU A 115 -8.72 11.81 0.23
N THR A 116 -8.99 12.53 1.30
CA THR A 116 -10.24 12.39 2.08
C THR A 116 -11.26 13.49 1.83
N GLY A 117 -10.87 14.55 1.09
CA GLY A 117 -11.71 15.72 0.85
C GLY A 117 -11.81 16.72 2.00
N LYS A 118 -11.12 16.49 3.14
CA LYS A 118 -11.18 17.40 4.29
C LYS A 118 -10.20 18.58 4.24
N PHE A 119 -9.25 18.55 3.32
CA PHE A 119 -8.27 19.61 3.09
C PHE A 119 -8.60 20.37 1.81
N SER A 120 -8.30 21.66 1.78
CA SER A 120 -8.31 22.45 0.56
C SER A 120 -7.07 23.34 0.50
N ARG A 121 -6.88 24.05 -0.60
CA ARG A 121 -5.77 25.00 -0.80
C ARG A 121 -5.72 26.04 0.32
N ASP A 122 -6.88 26.48 0.79
CA ASP A 122 -7.02 27.54 1.80
C ASP A 122 -7.36 26.99 3.20
N HIS A 123 -7.51 25.68 3.34
CA HIS A 123 -7.92 25.06 4.60
C HIS A 123 -7.05 23.90 5.02
N LEU A 124 -6.16 24.13 5.97
CA LEU A 124 -5.38 23.13 6.68
C LEU A 124 -6.09 22.77 7.98
N VAL A 125 -6.56 21.51 8.09
CA VAL A 125 -7.34 21.04 9.24
C VAL A 125 -6.52 21.13 10.53
N PRO A 126 -6.96 21.90 11.54
CA PRO A 126 -6.25 22.03 12.82
C PRO A 126 -6.12 20.70 13.54
N GLY A 127 -4.97 20.46 14.15
CA GLY A 127 -4.68 19.22 14.89
C GLY A 127 -4.47 17.97 14.01
N SER A 128 -4.54 18.11 12.69
CA SER A 128 -4.28 17.00 11.77
C SER A 128 -2.81 16.59 11.77
N ARG A 129 -2.52 15.33 11.41
CA ARG A 129 -1.15 14.84 11.25
C ARG A 129 -0.35 15.65 10.22
N ILE A 130 -1.00 16.13 9.17
CA ILE A 130 -0.37 17.00 8.18
C ILE A 130 0.11 18.28 8.86
N GLN A 131 -0.75 18.96 9.62
CA GLN A 131 -0.36 20.19 10.32
C GLN A 131 0.77 19.96 11.32
N GLN A 132 0.72 18.87 12.09
CA GLN A 132 1.66 18.66 13.20
C GLN A 132 3.06 18.21 12.74
N VAL A 133 3.14 17.31 11.76
CA VAL A 133 4.42 16.63 11.43
C VAL A 133 4.66 16.44 9.93
N ARG A 134 3.77 16.92 9.06
CA ARG A 134 3.82 16.69 7.61
C ARG A 134 3.35 17.89 6.80
N SER A 135 3.58 19.14 7.28
CA SER A 135 3.09 20.37 6.62
C SER A 135 3.51 20.46 5.14
N HIS A 136 4.73 19.98 4.83
CA HIS A 136 5.23 19.92 3.45
C HIS A 136 4.32 19.12 2.49
N VAL A 137 3.52 18.18 2.99
CA VAL A 137 2.57 17.41 2.16
C VAL A 137 1.43 18.30 1.69
N TRP A 138 0.97 19.24 2.53
CA TRP A 138 -0.05 20.20 2.16
C TRP A 138 0.52 21.34 1.31
N GLU A 139 1.70 21.85 1.68
CA GLU A 139 2.40 22.93 0.98
C GLU A 139 2.72 22.55 -0.48
N ASN A 140 3.08 21.31 -0.74
CA ASN A 140 3.43 20.79 -2.06
C ASN A 140 2.32 19.96 -2.71
N ALA A 141 1.09 20.01 -2.19
CA ALA A 141 -0.01 19.27 -2.75
C ALA A 141 -0.39 19.80 -4.16
N PRO A 142 -0.72 18.91 -5.11
CA PRO A 142 -1.16 19.30 -6.45
C PRO A 142 -2.62 19.76 -6.41
N TRP A 143 -2.85 20.97 -5.87
CA TRP A 143 -4.21 21.46 -5.57
C TRP A 143 -5.12 21.50 -6.79
N GLU A 144 -4.62 21.87 -7.96
CA GLU A 144 -5.41 21.89 -9.20
C GLU A 144 -5.96 20.49 -9.54
N ALA A 145 -5.12 19.45 -9.41
CA ALA A 145 -5.54 18.08 -9.65
C ALA A 145 -6.52 17.59 -8.56
N LEU A 146 -6.29 17.96 -7.29
CA LEU A 146 -7.18 17.60 -6.19
C LEU A 146 -8.55 18.29 -6.31
N GLU A 147 -8.60 19.56 -6.74
CA GLU A 147 -9.82 20.30 -6.98
C GLU A 147 -10.61 19.70 -8.15
N ALA A 148 -9.93 19.37 -9.25
CA ALA A 148 -10.56 18.66 -10.39
C ALA A 148 -11.10 17.29 -10.00
N TYR A 149 -10.33 16.54 -9.20
CA TYR A 149 -10.76 15.24 -8.67
C TYR A 149 -11.95 15.37 -7.71
N THR A 150 -12.00 16.43 -6.89
CA THR A 150 -13.16 16.73 -6.04
C THR A 150 -14.41 16.94 -6.88
N ALA A 151 -14.32 17.77 -7.91
CA ALA A 151 -15.44 18.02 -8.83
C ALA A 151 -15.92 16.74 -9.53
N PHE A 152 -14.99 15.89 -9.99
CA PHE A 152 -15.29 14.57 -10.56
C PHE A 152 -16.09 13.68 -9.58
N CYS A 153 -15.71 13.69 -8.29
CA CYS A 153 -16.42 12.92 -7.26
C CYS A 153 -17.83 13.49 -7.01
N GLU A 154 -17.95 14.81 -6.87
CA GLU A 154 -19.22 15.50 -6.63
C GLU A 154 -20.26 15.27 -7.75
N GLU A 155 -19.82 15.34 -9.01
CA GLU A 155 -20.67 15.06 -10.19
C GLU A 155 -21.27 13.65 -10.16
N ARG A 156 -20.63 12.72 -9.47
CA ARG A 156 -21.06 11.30 -9.34
C ARG A 156 -21.72 10.99 -8.00
N GLY A 157 -21.87 11.99 -7.13
CA GLY A 157 -22.42 11.80 -5.79
C GLY A 157 -21.53 10.94 -4.88
N LEU A 158 -20.21 10.91 -5.16
CA LEU A 158 -19.21 10.17 -4.39
C LEU A 158 -18.44 11.10 -3.46
N THR A 159 -18.04 10.57 -2.31
CA THR A 159 -16.97 11.20 -1.55
C THR A 159 -15.60 10.89 -2.16
N MET A 160 -14.63 11.77 -1.97
CA MET A 160 -13.25 11.51 -2.41
C MET A 160 -12.67 10.22 -1.78
N LEU A 161 -13.09 9.88 -0.56
CA LEU A 161 -12.70 8.64 0.12
C LEU A 161 -13.20 7.39 -0.64
N GLU A 162 -14.46 7.38 -1.03
CA GLU A 162 -15.09 6.27 -1.78
C GLU A 162 -14.45 6.12 -3.16
N ALA A 163 -14.26 7.23 -3.88
CA ALA A 163 -13.62 7.22 -5.18
C ALA A 163 -12.16 6.75 -5.11
N THR A 164 -11.41 7.18 -4.10
CA THR A 164 -10.00 6.77 -3.90
C THR A 164 -9.89 5.29 -3.59
N PHE A 165 -10.76 4.75 -2.72
CA PHE A 165 -10.73 3.32 -2.41
C PHE A 165 -11.22 2.48 -3.58
N GLY A 166 -12.26 2.91 -4.30
CA GLY A 166 -12.72 2.26 -5.53
C GLY A 166 -11.60 2.17 -6.56
N TRP A 167 -10.88 3.27 -6.79
CA TRP A 167 -9.73 3.30 -7.69
C TRP A 167 -8.62 2.33 -7.27
N LEU A 168 -8.25 2.31 -5.98
CA LEU A 168 -7.22 1.40 -5.46
C LEU A 168 -7.62 -0.07 -5.61
N LEU A 169 -8.83 -0.41 -5.19
CA LEU A 169 -9.32 -1.80 -5.20
C LEU A 169 -9.58 -2.33 -6.62
N ALA A 170 -9.76 -1.45 -7.60
CA ALA A 170 -9.85 -1.81 -9.01
C ALA A 170 -8.49 -2.11 -9.66
N ARG A 171 -7.35 -1.83 -8.99
CA ARG A 171 -6.03 -2.12 -9.54
C ARG A 171 -5.71 -3.61 -9.45
N PRO A 172 -5.18 -4.21 -10.54
CA PRO A 172 -4.78 -5.62 -10.53
C PRO A 172 -3.80 -5.94 -9.39
N GLY A 173 -4.06 -7.02 -8.66
CA GLY A 173 -3.22 -7.48 -7.56
C GLY A 173 -3.51 -6.83 -6.21
N VAL A 174 -4.23 -5.70 -6.14
CA VAL A 174 -4.62 -5.11 -4.85
C VAL A 174 -5.62 -6.03 -4.15
N SER A 175 -5.19 -6.62 -3.04
CA SER A 175 -5.99 -7.56 -2.25
C SER A 175 -6.75 -6.87 -1.12
N SER A 176 -6.20 -5.79 -0.57
CA SER A 176 -6.82 -4.97 0.47
C SER A 176 -6.05 -3.66 0.62
N VAL A 177 -6.70 -2.65 1.21
CA VAL A 177 -6.14 -1.32 1.43
C VAL A 177 -5.82 -1.14 2.92
N ILE A 178 -4.58 -0.75 3.25
CA ILE A 178 -4.19 -0.47 4.64
C ILE A 178 -4.42 1.02 4.93
N ALA A 179 -5.60 1.33 5.46
CA ALA A 179 -6.00 2.69 5.82
C ALA A 179 -5.89 2.92 7.33
N GLY A 180 -5.10 3.92 7.71
CA GLY A 180 -4.99 4.35 9.10
C GLY A 180 -6.27 5.04 9.58
N ALA A 181 -6.62 4.83 10.86
CA ALA A 181 -7.73 5.49 11.52
C ALA A 181 -7.35 5.84 12.96
N THR A 182 -7.87 6.95 13.47
CA THR A 182 -7.66 7.43 14.85
C THR A 182 -8.96 7.51 15.66
N SER A 183 -10.09 7.11 15.05
CA SER A 183 -11.38 7.03 15.71
C SER A 183 -12.24 5.89 15.14
N PRO A 184 -13.21 5.34 15.91
CA PRO A 184 -14.16 4.36 15.40
C PRO A 184 -14.90 4.82 14.15
N ALA A 185 -15.36 6.08 14.11
CA ALA A 185 -16.05 6.64 12.96
C ALA A 185 -15.21 6.61 11.67
N GLN A 186 -13.89 6.81 11.77
CA GLN A 186 -12.99 6.70 10.61
C GLN A 186 -12.86 5.24 10.14
N ILE A 187 -12.84 4.26 11.05
CA ILE A 187 -12.82 2.85 10.69
C ILE A 187 -14.09 2.47 9.93
N GLU A 188 -15.24 2.89 10.45
CA GLU A 188 -16.54 2.65 9.80
C GLU A 188 -16.62 3.31 8.42
N ALA A 189 -16.17 4.56 8.31
CA ALA A 189 -16.13 5.28 7.03
C ALA A 189 -15.20 4.59 6.02
N ASN A 190 -14.01 4.19 6.44
CA ASN A 190 -13.07 3.45 5.60
C ASN A 190 -13.65 2.11 5.13
N ALA A 191 -14.29 1.36 6.02
CA ALA A 191 -14.91 0.08 5.68
C ALA A 191 -16.06 0.23 4.67
N LYS A 192 -16.91 1.25 4.85
CA LYS A 192 -17.99 1.56 3.90
C LYS A 192 -17.44 1.99 2.54
N ALA A 193 -16.44 2.85 2.53
CA ALA A 193 -15.83 3.35 1.29
C ALA A 193 -15.24 2.22 0.44
N GLY A 194 -14.69 1.17 1.07
CA GLY A 194 -14.14 0.00 0.36
C GLY A 194 -15.17 -0.81 -0.45
N THR A 195 -16.46 -0.60 -0.24
CA THR A 195 -17.54 -1.31 -0.95
C THR A 195 -18.56 -0.38 -1.61
N ALA A 196 -18.36 0.92 -1.51
CA ALA A 196 -19.34 1.91 -1.94
C ALA A 196 -19.41 2.05 -3.47
N TRP A 197 -18.28 1.89 -4.15
CA TRP A 197 -18.18 2.17 -5.57
C TRP A 197 -17.11 1.31 -6.25
N THR A 198 -17.44 0.83 -7.44
CA THR A 198 -16.50 0.12 -8.32
C THR A 198 -16.41 0.89 -9.64
N PRO A 199 -15.27 1.52 -9.96
CA PRO A 199 -15.12 2.29 -11.19
C PRO A 199 -15.07 1.40 -12.42
N GLY A 200 -15.68 1.89 -13.51
CA GLY A 200 -15.48 1.33 -14.84
C GLY A 200 -14.15 1.79 -15.48
N PRO A 201 -13.78 1.22 -16.64
CA PRO A 201 -12.54 1.59 -17.34
C PRO A 201 -12.42 3.09 -17.65
N GLU A 202 -13.50 3.72 -18.12
CA GLU A 202 -13.53 5.15 -18.45
C GLU A 202 -13.30 6.03 -17.21
N GLU A 203 -13.83 5.63 -16.08
CA GLU A 203 -13.67 6.35 -14.81
C GLU A 203 -12.25 6.19 -14.26
N LEU A 204 -11.66 5.01 -14.41
CA LEU A 204 -10.24 4.78 -14.05
C LEU A 204 -9.32 5.65 -14.91
N GLU A 205 -9.58 5.72 -16.22
CA GLU A 205 -8.81 6.58 -17.13
C GLU A 205 -8.95 8.06 -16.79
N ALA A 206 -10.17 8.52 -16.49
CA ALA A 206 -10.42 9.90 -16.07
C ALA A 206 -9.68 10.25 -14.77
N ILE A 207 -9.69 9.35 -13.77
CA ILE A 207 -8.97 9.56 -12.52
C ILE A 207 -7.45 9.56 -12.76
N ASP A 208 -6.95 8.65 -13.58
CA ASP A 208 -5.53 8.56 -13.93
C ASP A 208 -5.03 9.83 -14.62
N ALA A 209 -5.89 10.52 -15.38
CA ALA A 209 -5.57 11.79 -16.05
C ALA A 209 -5.35 12.95 -15.06
N PHE A 210 -6.04 12.96 -13.89
CA PHE A 210 -5.77 13.95 -12.85
C PHE A 210 -4.41 13.76 -12.18
N PHE A 211 -3.98 12.50 -12.05
CA PHE A 211 -2.77 12.11 -11.33
C PHE A 211 -1.87 11.24 -12.23
N PRO A 212 -1.27 11.82 -13.27
CA PRO A 212 -0.46 11.05 -14.21
C PRO A 212 0.73 10.39 -13.50
N LEU A 213 1.12 9.22 -14.00
CA LEU A 213 2.34 8.54 -13.53
C LEU A 213 3.53 9.48 -13.71
N PRO A 214 4.29 9.81 -12.67
CA PRO A 214 5.45 10.70 -12.79
C PRO A 214 6.41 10.21 -13.89
N ALA A 215 7.06 11.12 -14.59
CA ALA A 215 8.08 10.73 -15.58
C ALA A 215 9.17 9.87 -14.92
N ASP A 216 9.70 8.89 -15.67
CA ASP A 216 10.80 8.06 -15.18
C ASP A 216 12.06 8.92 -15.07
N PRO A 217 12.66 9.09 -13.88
CA PRO A 217 13.90 9.85 -13.75
C PRO A 217 15.08 9.21 -14.52
N GLY A 218 14.99 7.93 -14.89
CA GLY A 218 15.98 7.19 -15.68
C GLY A 218 15.73 7.19 -17.19
N ALA A 219 14.60 7.72 -17.67
CA ALA A 219 14.27 7.71 -19.11
C ALA A 219 14.99 8.80 -19.93
N GLN A 220 15.94 9.53 -19.37
CA GLN A 220 16.83 10.43 -20.10
C GLN A 220 18.12 9.67 -20.45
N VAL A 221 18.05 8.86 -21.49
CA VAL A 221 19.24 8.34 -22.21
C VAL A 221 19.21 8.87 -23.61
#